data_712abd17562ce170ea790fec80c6fd1d
#
_entry.id   712abd17562ce170ea790fec80c6fd1d
#
_cell.length_a   1.000
_cell.length_b   1.000
_cell.length_c   1.000
_cell.angle_alpha   90.00
_cell.angle_beta   90.00
_cell.angle_gamma   90.00
#
_symmetry.space_group_name_H-M   'P 1'
#
loop_
_entity.id
_entity.type
_entity.pdbx_description
1 polymer ?
#
loop_
_entity_poly.entity_id
_entity_poly.type
_entity_poly.pdbx_seq_one_letter_code
_entity_poly.pdbx_strand_id
1 'polypeptide(L)'
;MTLRISAPILNFADGRLGDGLPQIAWQRHYTVDDQPIAAAFGRVLSDRMADLIDVAMAVYVADRLRRREPSPRSDPFRLGWSRTMCIRLGVREPAVWRSTEVRARLGAVLGWLTEDDWNFDFVKRTKPQRPSQAQGFLFATAPQAPATVGLFSGGLDSLVGAAELVDRPSAGDLILISASSSTRLRGLQTQLARRLRSRGKTVISVRVPFNLTGATSPDLHEISQRSRGFVFLALGSAAAVTAGTTDLRLFENGIGAVNLPYLECQVGTHSTRSAHPATLRLFMDLLRALQFPLQISNPYFWLTKAEVCSRLPTQFHDLVGISESCDGFPQRVEGQPRCGICTACVLRAQALTVSGLSHLEDWSRYRRAPLLALAEGGADSWPGRAMLYQVEVLRSALEANEPWAAALDAFPSLARLPGNLEDGPLGRQIARSELLSLLRRYVHEWDSVNKVGGYRERVSLPDHVTKGGVA
;
A
#
# COMPACT_ATOMS: atom_id res chain seq x y z
N MET A 1 -24.27 20.39 25.22
CA MET A 1 -23.93 19.14 25.95
C MET A 1 -24.08 17.98 24.96
N THR A 2 -23.00 17.66 24.23
CA THR A 2 -23.02 16.64 23.17
C THR A 2 -22.85 15.29 23.84
N LEU A 3 -23.88 14.46 23.82
CA LEU A 3 -23.79 13.06 24.24
C LEU A 3 -22.69 12.37 23.39
N ARG A 4 -21.53 12.16 23.98
CA ARG A 4 -20.54 11.22 23.43
C ARG A 4 -21.12 9.82 23.56
N ILE A 5 -21.71 9.31 22.50
CA ILE A 5 -21.99 7.88 22.40
C ILE A 5 -20.63 7.20 22.47
N SER A 6 -20.36 6.48 23.55
CA SER A 6 -19.11 5.73 23.70
C SER A 6 -19.04 4.71 22.56
N ALA A 7 -18.01 4.80 21.72
CA ALA A 7 -17.83 3.86 20.63
C ALA A 7 -17.70 2.44 21.21
N PRO A 8 -18.37 1.43 20.63
CA PRO A 8 -18.31 0.08 21.13
C PRO A 8 -16.85 -0.45 21.07
N ILE A 9 -16.40 -1.07 22.14
CA ILE A 9 -15.05 -1.63 22.25
C ILE A 9 -15.00 -2.96 21.48
N LEU A 10 -14.02 -3.09 20.57
CA LEU A 10 -13.71 -4.33 19.90
C LEU A 10 -12.69 -5.11 20.75
N ASN A 11 -13.09 -6.26 21.27
CA ASN A 11 -12.30 -7.03 22.21
C ASN A 11 -11.50 -8.14 21.51
N PHE A 12 -10.18 -7.98 21.45
CA PHE A 12 -9.23 -8.97 20.94
C PHE A 12 -8.43 -9.65 22.09
N ALA A 13 -8.69 -9.26 23.34
CA ALA A 13 -8.03 -9.87 24.48
C ALA A 13 -8.66 -11.23 24.82
N ASP A 14 -7.86 -12.06 25.49
CA ASP A 14 -8.31 -13.33 26.00
C ASP A 14 -9.13 -13.12 27.28
N GLY A 15 -10.18 -13.90 27.43
CA GLY A 15 -11.06 -13.87 28.60
C GLY A 15 -12.41 -13.18 28.31
N ARG A 16 -13.44 -13.65 28.98
CA ARG A 16 -14.75 -13.00 28.98
C ARG A 16 -14.65 -11.74 29.81
N LEU A 17 -14.87 -10.60 29.17
CA LEU A 17 -15.26 -9.41 29.93
C LEU A 17 -16.67 -9.65 30.47
N GLY A 18 -16.88 -9.32 31.75
CA GLY A 18 -18.20 -9.36 32.37
C GLY A 18 -19.27 -8.49 31.68
N ASP A 19 -18.87 -7.72 30.68
CA ASP A 19 -19.65 -6.67 30.02
C ASP A 19 -20.36 -7.14 28.73
N GLY A 20 -20.36 -8.45 28.42
CA GLY A 20 -21.10 -8.99 27.27
C GLY A 20 -20.53 -8.62 25.88
N LEU A 21 -19.37 -7.97 25.79
CA LEU A 21 -18.77 -7.56 24.52
C LEU A 21 -18.33 -8.75 23.68
N PRO A 22 -18.65 -8.80 22.38
CA PRO A 22 -18.27 -9.92 21.52
C PRO A 22 -16.73 -9.99 21.39
N GLN A 23 -16.18 -11.17 21.71
CA GLN A 23 -14.76 -11.43 21.57
C GLN A 23 -14.42 -11.72 20.10
N ILE A 24 -13.43 -11.00 19.57
CA ILE A 24 -12.84 -11.26 18.26
C ILE A 24 -11.63 -12.16 18.46
N ALA A 25 -11.78 -13.43 18.15
CA ALA A 25 -10.77 -14.46 18.42
C ALA A 25 -9.94 -14.79 17.18
N TRP A 26 -8.61 -14.91 17.39
CA TRP A 26 -7.71 -15.47 16.40
C TRP A 26 -8.11 -16.91 16.05
N GLN A 27 -7.88 -17.34 14.82
CA GLN A 27 -8.33 -18.60 14.19
C GLN A 27 -9.84 -18.68 13.92
N ARG A 28 -10.68 -18.09 14.75
CA ARG A 28 -12.13 -18.11 14.55
C ARG A 28 -12.63 -16.99 13.64
N HIS A 29 -12.13 -15.76 13.85
CA HIS A 29 -12.59 -14.57 13.13
C HIS A 29 -11.53 -14.02 12.19
N TYR A 30 -10.27 -14.29 12.47
CA TYR A 30 -9.15 -13.93 11.60
C TYR A 30 -7.96 -14.86 11.83
N THR A 31 -7.09 -14.94 10.82
CA THR A 31 -5.84 -15.70 10.90
C THR A 31 -4.69 -14.88 10.38
N VAL A 32 -3.51 -15.08 10.94
CA VAL A 32 -2.21 -14.71 10.37
C VAL A 32 -1.25 -15.85 10.66
N ASP A 33 -0.56 -16.31 9.61
CA ASP A 33 0.48 -17.32 9.75
C ASP A 33 1.85 -16.66 9.52
N ASP A 34 2.49 -16.28 10.61
CA ASP A 34 3.81 -15.66 10.62
C ASP A 34 4.96 -16.68 10.82
N GLN A 35 4.64 -17.96 10.96
CA GLN A 35 5.65 -19.02 11.06
C GLN A 35 6.63 -19.04 9.88
N PRO A 36 6.23 -18.76 8.62
CA PRO A 36 7.17 -18.68 7.51
C PRO A 36 8.30 -17.66 7.70
N ILE A 37 8.09 -16.58 8.47
CA ILE A 37 9.15 -15.62 8.79
C ILE A 37 10.19 -16.31 9.69
N ALA A 38 9.75 -16.91 10.78
CA ALA A 38 10.64 -17.61 11.70
C ALA A 38 11.37 -18.77 11.01
N ALA A 39 10.65 -19.56 10.21
CA ALA A 39 11.20 -20.71 9.48
C ALA A 39 12.24 -20.32 8.44
N ALA A 40 12.04 -19.22 7.72
CA ALA A 40 12.97 -18.78 6.68
C ALA A 40 14.35 -18.41 7.23
N PHE A 41 14.43 -17.95 8.48
CA PHE A 41 15.68 -17.48 9.09
C PHE A 41 16.18 -18.37 10.23
N GLY A 42 15.44 -19.43 10.58
CA GLY A 42 15.77 -20.29 11.71
C GLY A 42 15.78 -19.55 13.06
N ARG A 43 15.07 -18.44 13.18
CA ARG A 43 15.02 -17.57 14.36
C ARG A 43 13.58 -17.33 14.77
N VAL A 44 13.33 -17.38 16.07
CA VAL A 44 12.01 -17.05 16.62
C VAL A 44 11.74 -15.53 16.57
N LEU A 45 10.48 -15.16 16.39
CA LEU A 45 10.06 -13.78 16.51
C LEU A 45 10.16 -13.29 17.96
N SER A 46 10.70 -12.10 18.18
CA SER A 46 10.66 -11.46 19.48
C SER A 46 9.21 -11.15 19.90
N ASP A 47 8.97 -11.10 21.21
CA ASP A 47 7.65 -10.78 21.77
C ASP A 47 7.10 -9.46 21.22
N ARG A 48 7.95 -8.45 21.13
CA ARG A 48 7.57 -7.13 20.64
C ARG A 48 7.23 -7.10 19.14
N MET A 49 7.94 -7.90 18.30
CA MET A 49 7.58 -8.05 16.89
C MET A 49 6.30 -8.84 16.70
N ALA A 50 6.09 -9.87 17.50
CA ALA A 50 4.84 -10.60 17.48
C ALA A 50 3.66 -9.73 17.94
N ASP A 51 3.87 -8.84 18.93
CA ASP A 51 2.87 -7.83 19.34
C ASP A 51 2.57 -6.84 18.20
N LEU A 52 3.58 -6.38 17.47
CA LEU A 52 3.36 -5.48 16.32
C LEU A 52 2.48 -6.15 15.25
N ILE A 53 2.70 -7.43 14.96
CA ILE A 53 1.84 -8.18 14.04
C ILE A 53 0.42 -8.32 14.60
N ASP A 54 0.27 -8.61 15.89
CA ASP A 54 -1.05 -8.72 16.53
C ASP A 54 -1.80 -7.38 16.52
N VAL A 55 -1.11 -6.26 16.79
CA VAL A 55 -1.68 -4.91 16.68
C VAL A 55 -2.11 -4.62 15.26
N ALA A 56 -1.26 -4.90 14.27
CA ALA A 56 -1.57 -4.66 12.87
C ALA A 56 -2.79 -5.47 12.40
N MET A 57 -2.88 -6.74 12.81
CA MET A 57 -4.03 -7.58 12.50
C MET A 57 -5.31 -7.11 13.22
N ALA A 58 -5.23 -6.72 14.48
CA ALA A 58 -6.38 -6.20 15.22
C ALA A 58 -6.92 -4.91 14.57
N VAL A 59 -6.02 -4.00 14.17
CA VAL A 59 -6.36 -2.78 13.44
C VAL A 59 -7.04 -3.10 12.10
N TYR A 60 -6.46 -4.01 11.31
CA TYR A 60 -7.03 -4.41 10.02
C TYR A 60 -8.42 -5.05 10.17
N VAL A 61 -8.58 -5.94 11.13
CA VAL A 61 -9.87 -6.60 11.41
C VAL A 61 -10.90 -5.57 11.88
N ALA A 62 -10.52 -4.69 12.80
CA ALA A 62 -11.40 -3.64 13.29
C ALA A 62 -11.86 -2.69 12.17
N ASP A 63 -10.92 -2.25 11.32
CA ASP A 63 -11.21 -1.41 10.15
C ASP A 63 -12.22 -2.09 9.22
N ARG A 64 -12.06 -3.40 8.98
CA ARG A 64 -12.95 -4.19 8.11
C ARG A 64 -14.32 -4.45 8.70
N LEU A 65 -14.43 -4.64 10.01
CA LEU A 65 -15.69 -4.97 10.69
C LEU A 65 -16.58 -3.74 10.97
N ARG A 66 -16.06 -2.54 10.83
CA ARG A 66 -16.82 -1.30 11.06
C ARG A 66 -16.91 -0.49 9.79
N ARG A 67 -18.06 -0.59 9.12
CA ARG A 67 -18.34 0.20 7.93
C ARG A 67 -18.36 1.70 8.27
N ARG A 68 -17.86 2.50 7.34
CA ARG A 68 -18.02 3.96 7.36
C ARG A 68 -19.42 4.32 6.95
N GLU A 69 -20.05 5.20 7.70
CA GLU A 69 -21.34 5.71 7.32
C GLU A 69 -21.16 6.80 6.26
N PRO A 70 -22.00 6.79 5.20
CA PRO A 70 -21.98 7.88 4.24
C PRO A 70 -22.35 9.17 4.96
N SER A 71 -21.63 10.26 4.65
CA SER A 71 -21.97 11.59 5.16
C SER A 71 -23.41 11.92 4.75
N PRO A 72 -24.27 12.41 5.66
CA PRO A 72 -25.62 12.83 5.29
C PRO A 72 -25.53 13.87 4.18
N ARG A 73 -26.33 13.74 3.14
CA ARG A 73 -26.41 14.72 2.01
C ARG A 73 -26.70 16.15 2.48
N SER A 74 -27.23 16.32 3.68
CA SER A 74 -27.60 17.60 4.30
C SER A 74 -26.42 18.37 4.92
N ASP A 75 -25.26 17.74 5.08
CA ASP A 75 -24.08 18.39 5.67
C ASP A 75 -22.79 17.94 4.97
N PRO A 76 -22.41 18.60 3.86
CA PRO A 76 -21.20 18.28 3.11
C PRO A 76 -19.90 18.53 3.90
N PHE A 77 -19.97 19.31 4.98
CA PHE A 77 -18.84 19.61 5.85
C PHE A 77 -18.77 18.70 7.07
N ARG A 78 -19.78 17.85 7.29
CA ARG A 78 -19.76 16.91 8.38
C ARG A 78 -18.78 15.80 8.07
N LEU A 79 -17.68 15.80 8.80
CA LEU A 79 -16.66 14.76 8.83
C LEU A 79 -17.19 13.42 9.44
N GLY A 80 -18.43 13.03 9.10
CA GLY A 80 -19.06 11.76 9.49
C GLY A 80 -18.36 10.53 8.93
N TRP A 81 -17.34 10.75 8.13
CA TRP A 81 -16.45 9.78 7.57
C TRP A 81 -15.47 9.19 8.61
N SER A 82 -14.98 10.00 9.55
CA SER A 82 -14.05 9.56 10.59
C SER A 82 -14.78 8.77 11.67
N ARG A 83 -14.22 7.64 12.07
CA ARG A 83 -14.75 6.76 13.12
C ARG A 83 -13.89 6.86 14.37
N THR A 84 -14.48 6.67 15.53
CA THR A 84 -13.74 6.38 16.76
C THR A 84 -13.63 4.87 16.92
N MET A 85 -12.41 4.33 16.92
CA MET A 85 -12.09 2.92 17.02
C MET A 85 -11.52 2.63 18.41
N CYS A 86 -12.21 1.84 19.21
CA CYS A 86 -11.75 1.42 20.53
C CYS A 86 -11.40 -0.07 20.49
N ILE A 87 -10.15 -0.41 20.79
CA ILE A 87 -9.63 -1.79 20.73
C ILE A 87 -9.04 -2.18 22.08
N ARG A 88 -9.49 -3.30 22.62
CA ARG A 88 -8.83 -3.98 23.72
C ARG A 88 -8.03 -5.16 23.19
N LEU A 89 -6.72 -5.20 23.44
CA LEU A 89 -5.81 -6.18 22.85
C LEU A 89 -4.85 -6.76 23.88
N GLY A 90 -4.71 -8.10 23.88
CA GLY A 90 -3.69 -8.80 24.64
C GLY A 90 -2.31 -8.73 23.96
N VAL A 91 -1.33 -8.15 24.64
CA VAL A 91 0.07 -8.03 24.18
C VAL A 91 1.03 -8.67 25.19
N ARG A 92 2.22 -9.05 24.74
CA ARG A 92 3.24 -9.70 25.56
C ARG A 92 3.98 -8.69 26.43
N GLU A 93 4.20 -7.47 25.91
CA GLU A 93 4.90 -6.38 26.58
C GLU A 93 3.96 -5.16 26.82
N PRO A 94 2.94 -5.28 27.70
CA PRO A 94 1.95 -4.22 27.89
C PRO A 94 2.56 -2.91 28.43
N ALA A 95 3.67 -2.94 29.15
CA ALA A 95 4.35 -1.74 29.61
C ALA A 95 4.87 -0.88 28.44
N VAL A 96 5.41 -1.50 27.39
CA VAL A 96 5.88 -0.84 26.17
C VAL A 96 4.71 -0.24 25.41
N TRP A 97 3.67 -1.02 25.16
CA TRP A 97 2.51 -0.61 24.38
C TRP A 97 1.64 0.46 25.07
N ARG A 98 1.67 0.52 26.41
CA ARG A 98 0.98 1.56 27.20
C ARG A 98 1.79 2.85 27.32
N SER A 99 3.06 2.87 26.95
CA SER A 99 3.87 4.07 27.04
C SER A 99 3.25 5.21 26.21
N THR A 100 3.35 6.44 26.70
CA THR A 100 2.79 7.62 26.03
C THR A 100 3.36 7.79 24.63
N GLU A 101 4.65 7.54 24.46
CA GLU A 101 5.32 7.66 23.17
C GLU A 101 4.78 6.64 22.15
N VAL A 102 4.76 5.33 22.47
CA VAL A 102 4.27 4.30 21.55
C VAL A 102 2.82 4.54 21.18
N ARG A 103 1.97 4.90 22.15
CA ARG A 103 0.55 5.23 21.88
C ARG A 103 0.41 6.43 20.96
N ALA A 104 1.18 7.49 21.17
CA ALA A 104 1.14 8.67 20.30
C ALA A 104 1.60 8.35 18.88
N ARG A 105 2.70 7.58 18.69
CA ARG A 105 3.18 7.18 17.37
C ARG A 105 2.23 6.24 16.66
N LEU A 106 1.66 5.28 17.38
CA LEU A 106 0.63 4.38 16.84
C LEU A 106 -0.62 5.16 16.39
N GLY A 107 -1.12 6.06 17.23
CA GLY A 107 -2.25 6.91 16.88
C GLY A 107 -1.97 7.80 15.66
N ALA A 108 -0.76 8.37 15.55
CA ALA A 108 -0.38 9.20 14.43
C ALA A 108 -0.35 8.45 13.09
N VAL A 109 0.26 7.26 13.04
CA VAL A 109 0.31 6.48 11.78
C VAL A 109 -1.07 5.94 11.39
N LEU A 110 -1.86 5.48 12.35
CA LEU A 110 -3.20 4.96 12.07
C LEU A 110 -4.18 6.07 11.70
N GLY A 111 -4.17 7.19 12.41
CA GLY A 111 -4.97 8.37 12.05
C GLY A 111 -4.63 8.89 10.66
N TRP A 112 -3.35 8.91 10.28
CA TRP A 112 -2.94 9.26 8.92
C TRP A 112 -3.45 8.27 7.85
N LEU A 113 -3.34 6.96 8.12
CA LEU A 113 -3.76 5.94 7.17
C LEU A 113 -5.28 5.87 6.99
N THR A 114 -6.03 6.03 8.07
CA THR A 114 -7.46 5.70 8.08
C THR A 114 -8.38 6.92 8.25
N GLU A 115 -7.83 8.04 8.72
CA GLU A 115 -8.59 9.23 9.14
C GLU A 115 -9.56 8.94 10.29
N ASP A 116 -9.29 7.89 11.06
CA ASP A 116 -10.04 7.50 12.25
C ASP A 116 -9.26 7.83 13.53
N ASP A 117 -9.99 8.00 14.64
CA ASP A 117 -9.41 8.10 15.98
C ASP A 117 -9.27 6.71 16.58
N TRP A 118 -8.06 6.36 17.01
CA TRP A 118 -7.75 5.04 17.54
C TRP A 118 -7.41 5.08 19.02
N ASN A 119 -8.17 4.33 19.81
CA ASN A 119 -7.99 4.17 21.24
C ASN A 119 -7.69 2.72 21.57
N PHE A 120 -6.62 2.47 22.34
CA PHE A 120 -6.19 1.14 22.71
C PHE A 120 -6.17 0.93 24.22
N ASP A 121 -6.74 -0.19 24.65
CA ASP A 121 -6.57 -0.77 25.96
C ASP A 121 -5.70 -2.03 25.85
N PHE A 122 -4.39 -1.88 26.08
CA PHE A 122 -3.44 -2.99 26.03
C PHE A 122 -3.42 -3.73 27.36
N VAL A 123 -3.70 -5.02 27.34
CA VAL A 123 -3.68 -5.89 28.51
C VAL A 123 -2.62 -6.99 28.36
N LYS A 124 -2.24 -7.64 29.46
CA LYS A 124 -1.30 -8.76 29.38
C LYS A 124 -1.95 -9.93 28.63
N ARG A 125 -1.25 -10.45 27.62
CA ARG A 125 -1.67 -11.64 26.87
C ARG A 125 -1.62 -12.87 27.79
N THR A 126 -2.65 -13.70 27.72
CA THR A 126 -2.76 -14.95 28.49
C THR A 126 -2.66 -16.19 27.60
N LYS A 127 -2.84 -16.07 26.30
CA LYS A 127 -2.69 -17.18 25.35
C LYS A 127 -1.23 -17.62 25.21
N PRO A 128 -1.00 -18.91 24.92
CA PRO A 128 0.34 -19.41 24.66
C PRO A 128 0.99 -18.68 23.47
N GLN A 129 2.30 -18.79 23.39
CA GLN A 129 3.09 -18.29 22.27
C GLN A 129 2.66 -18.97 20.96
N ARG A 130 2.75 -18.24 19.84
CA ARG A 130 2.54 -18.83 18.52
C ARG A 130 3.75 -19.72 18.14
N PRO A 131 3.60 -20.66 17.18
CA PRO A 131 4.72 -21.46 16.69
C PRO A 131 5.93 -20.64 16.26
N SER A 132 5.70 -19.46 15.65
CA SER A 132 6.75 -18.51 15.25
C SER A 132 7.61 -17.99 16.43
N GLN A 133 7.15 -18.08 17.65
CA GLN A 133 7.84 -17.65 18.87
C GLN A 133 8.37 -18.80 19.72
N ALA A 134 7.72 -19.97 19.63
CA ALA A 134 7.99 -21.10 20.54
C ALA A 134 8.87 -22.19 19.92
N GLN A 135 8.84 -22.32 18.58
CA GLN A 135 9.54 -23.41 17.91
C GLN A 135 10.97 -23.01 17.56
N GLY A 136 11.93 -23.59 18.27
CA GLY A 136 13.34 -23.56 17.88
C GLY A 136 13.57 -24.35 16.58
N PHE A 137 14.50 -23.88 15.76
CA PHE A 137 14.88 -24.54 14.51
C PHE A 137 16.23 -25.23 14.70
N LEU A 138 16.27 -26.51 14.37
CA LEU A 138 17.50 -27.34 14.46
C LEU A 138 18.57 -26.92 13.43
N PHE A 139 18.15 -26.33 12.30
CA PHE A 139 19.03 -25.88 11.23
C PHE A 139 18.66 -24.44 10.87
N ALA A 140 19.41 -23.49 11.40
CA ALA A 140 19.27 -22.09 11.03
C ALA A 140 20.16 -21.79 9.82
N THR A 141 19.58 -21.55 8.68
CA THR A 141 20.27 -20.90 7.55
C THR A 141 20.09 -19.38 7.70
N ALA A 142 21.04 -18.75 8.39
CA ALA A 142 21.06 -17.29 8.37
C ALA A 142 21.31 -16.82 6.92
N PRO A 143 20.56 -15.83 6.40
CA PRO A 143 20.87 -15.25 5.09
C PRO A 143 22.27 -14.68 5.12
N GLN A 144 22.99 -14.82 4.01
CA GLN A 144 24.33 -14.22 3.90
C GLN A 144 24.20 -12.70 3.86
N ALA A 145 24.92 -12.03 4.71
CA ALA A 145 24.93 -10.56 4.76
C ALA A 145 25.76 -9.98 3.58
N PRO A 146 25.37 -8.80 3.07
CA PRO A 146 24.21 -8.00 3.44
C PRO A 146 22.94 -8.48 2.71
N ALA A 147 21.88 -8.82 3.44
CA ALA A 147 20.60 -9.20 2.86
C ALA A 147 19.69 -7.97 2.68
N THR A 148 18.98 -7.90 1.55
CA THR A 148 17.93 -6.89 1.33
C THR A 148 16.56 -7.51 1.48
N VAL A 149 15.70 -6.92 2.31
CA VAL A 149 14.29 -7.32 2.44
C VAL A 149 13.42 -6.40 1.60
N GLY A 150 12.61 -6.98 0.73
CA GLY A 150 11.67 -6.24 -0.14
C GLY A 150 10.23 -6.73 0.03
N LEU A 151 9.28 -5.78 0.14
CA LEU A 151 7.86 -6.09 0.03
C LEU A 151 7.52 -6.45 -1.41
N PHE A 152 6.88 -7.60 -1.61
CA PHE A 152 6.63 -8.16 -2.93
C PHE A 152 5.13 -8.46 -3.15
N SER A 153 4.46 -7.55 -3.86
CA SER A 153 3.03 -7.70 -4.16
C SER A 153 2.76 -8.65 -5.34
N GLY A 154 3.71 -8.85 -6.24
CA GLY A 154 3.54 -9.51 -7.53
C GLY A 154 3.04 -8.58 -8.65
N GLY A 155 2.90 -7.28 -8.35
CA GLY A 155 2.67 -6.22 -9.33
C GLY A 155 3.94 -5.84 -10.11
N LEU A 156 3.77 -5.05 -11.17
CA LEU A 156 4.87 -4.70 -12.07
C LEU A 156 6.00 -3.96 -11.36
N ASP A 157 5.70 -2.96 -10.51
CA ASP A 157 6.71 -2.18 -9.81
C ASP A 157 7.56 -3.06 -8.86
N SER A 158 6.91 -3.94 -8.09
CA SER A 158 7.61 -4.86 -7.20
C SER A 158 8.40 -5.93 -7.97
N LEU A 159 7.94 -6.32 -9.17
CA LEU A 159 8.69 -7.20 -10.06
C LEU A 159 9.96 -6.51 -10.54
N VAL A 160 9.87 -5.26 -11.02
CA VAL A 160 11.04 -4.50 -11.48
C VAL A 160 12.06 -4.35 -10.36
N GLY A 161 11.62 -3.98 -9.15
CA GLY A 161 12.50 -3.83 -8.01
C GLY A 161 13.21 -5.12 -7.60
N ALA A 162 12.49 -6.22 -7.60
CA ALA A 162 13.09 -7.53 -7.34
C ALA A 162 14.07 -7.94 -8.46
N ALA A 163 13.71 -7.71 -9.73
CA ALA A 163 14.54 -8.05 -10.88
C ALA A 163 15.85 -7.24 -10.91
N GLU A 164 15.81 -5.92 -10.67
CA GLU A 164 17.02 -5.09 -10.57
C GLU A 164 17.95 -5.56 -9.45
N LEU A 165 17.40 -5.97 -8.29
CA LEU A 165 18.20 -6.47 -7.18
C LEU A 165 18.80 -7.85 -7.49
N VAL A 166 18.09 -8.71 -8.22
CA VAL A 166 18.62 -10.00 -8.68
C VAL A 166 19.71 -9.80 -9.73
N ASP A 167 19.57 -8.84 -10.62
CA ASP A 167 20.52 -8.55 -11.70
C ASP A 167 21.84 -7.93 -11.20
N ARG A 168 21.86 -7.30 -10.02
CA ARG A 168 23.06 -6.67 -9.45
C ARG A 168 24.01 -7.71 -8.86
N PRO A 169 25.25 -7.88 -9.38
CA PRO A 169 26.19 -8.88 -8.87
C PRO A 169 26.61 -8.69 -7.42
N SER A 170 26.70 -7.41 -6.97
CA SER A 170 27.21 -7.04 -5.64
C SER A 170 26.15 -7.04 -4.53
N ALA A 171 24.87 -7.24 -4.85
CA ALA A 171 23.84 -7.32 -3.82
C ALA A 171 23.86 -8.71 -3.14
N GLY A 172 23.74 -8.77 -1.82
CA GLY A 172 23.59 -10.02 -1.07
C GLY A 172 22.24 -10.72 -1.35
N ASP A 173 21.83 -11.62 -0.47
CA ASP A 173 20.57 -12.35 -0.60
C ASP A 173 19.37 -11.41 -0.69
N LEU A 174 18.42 -11.74 -1.55
CA LEU A 174 17.15 -11.01 -1.66
C LEU A 174 16.04 -11.79 -0.95
N ILE A 175 15.44 -11.14 0.02
CA ILE A 175 14.31 -11.69 0.79
C ILE A 175 13.04 -10.98 0.32
N LEU A 176 12.14 -11.71 -0.32
CA LEU A 176 10.85 -11.19 -0.80
C LEU A 176 9.74 -11.57 0.17
N ILE A 177 9.15 -10.56 0.80
CA ILE A 177 8.02 -10.73 1.72
C ILE A 177 6.72 -10.48 0.99
N SER A 178 5.88 -11.49 0.94
CA SER A 178 4.56 -11.45 0.33
C SER A 178 3.50 -11.73 1.37
N ALA A 179 2.52 -10.84 1.49
CA ALA A 179 1.37 -11.03 2.36
C ALA A 179 0.09 -11.04 1.52
N SER A 180 -0.78 -12.01 1.75
CA SER A 180 -1.97 -12.16 0.92
C SER A 180 -3.09 -12.91 1.63
N SER A 181 -4.32 -12.41 1.42
CA SER A 181 -5.56 -13.10 1.80
C SER A 181 -6.12 -14.01 0.69
N SER A 182 -5.47 -14.07 -0.48
CA SER A 182 -5.95 -14.82 -1.65
C SER A 182 -4.99 -15.90 -2.10
N THR A 183 -5.53 -17.09 -2.38
CA THR A 183 -4.77 -18.22 -2.92
C THR A 183 -4.22 -17.93 -4.33
N ARG A 184 -5.01 -17.25 -5.19
CA ARG A 184 -4.58 -16.87 -6.55
C ARG A 184 -3.39 -15.93 -6.51
N LEU A 185 -3.44 -14.90 -5.64
CA LEU A 185 -2.32 -13.97 -5.47
C LEU A 185 -1.08 -14.68 -4.93
N ARG A 186 -1.23 -15.61 -3.98
CA ARG A 186 -0.12 -16.44 -3.48
C ARG A 186 0.50 -17.30 -4.57
N GLY A 187 -0.32 -17.88 -5.46
CA GLY A 187 0.15 -18.64 -6.62
C GLY A 187 1.01 -17.79 -7.56
N LEU A 188 0.54 -16.58 -7.90
CA LEU A 188 1.26 -15.61 -8.71
C LEU A 188 2.61 -15.21 -8.08
N GLN A 189 2.60 -14.81 -6.80
CA GLN A 189 3.80 -14.43 -6.07
C GLN A 189 4.83 -15.58 -6.03
N THR A 190 4.34 -16.83 -5.86
CA THR A 190 5.19 -18.03 -5.90
C THR A 190 5.83 -18.23 -7.28
N GLN A 191 5.04 -18.09 -8.33
CA GLN A 191 5.51 -18.27 -9.71
C GLN A 191 6.62 -17.25 -10.05
N LEU A 192 6.35 -15.97 -9.75
CA LEU A 192 7.32 -14.90 -10.00
C LEU A 192 8.60 -15.09 -9.18
N ALA A 193 8.48 -15.35 -7.87
CA ALA A 193 9.66 -15.57 -7.01
C ALA A 193 10.50 -16.77 -7.46
N ARG A 194 9.89 -17.86 -7.95
CA ARG A 194 10.58 -19.03 -8.49
C ARG A 194 11.36 -18.65 -9.75
N ARG A 195 10.75 -17.86 -10.63
CA ARG A 195 11.41 -17.41 -11.88
C ARG A 195 12.53 -16.40 -11.63
N LEU A 196 12.39 -15.53 -10.63
CA LEU A 196 13.47 -14.65 -10.18
C LEU A 196 14.65 -15.47 -9.66
N ARG A 197 14.39 -16.48 -8.81
CA ARG A 197 15.43 -17.35 -8.23
C ARG A 197 16.21 -18.13 -9.30
N SER A 198 15.57 -18.57 -10.37
CA SER A 198 16.24 -19.36 -11.44
C SER A 198 17.26 -18.55 -12.26
N ARG A 199 17.40 -17.24 -12.02
CA ARG A 199 18.21 -16.32 -12.82
C ARG A 199 19.43 -15.74 -12.11
N GLY A 200 19.94 -16.41 -11.10
CA GLY A 200 21.30 -16.18 -10.67
C GLY A 200 21.56 -15.72 -9.24
N LYS A 201 20.54 -15.43 -8.41
CA LYS A 201 20.75 -15.05 -7.01
C LYS A 201 19.93 -15.87 -6.04
N THR A 202 20.41 -15.93 -4.79
CA THR A 202 19.59 -16.46 -3.69
C THR A 202 18.42 -15.53 -3.43
N VAL A 203 17.24 -15.99 -3.84
CA VAL A 203 15.95 -15.31 -3.55
C VAL A 203 15.19 -16.16 -2.52
N ILE A 204 15.06 -15.64 -1.32
CA ILE A 204 14.27 -16.25 -0.25
C ILE A 204 12.87 -15.64 -0.32
N SER A 205 11.85 -16.47 -0.63
CA SER A 205 10.46 -16.02 -0.69
C SER A 205 9.72 -16.41 0.57
N VAL A 206 9.36 -15.44 1.38
CA VAL A 206 8.57 -15.60 2.60
C VAL A 206 7.14 -15.15 2.33
N ARG A 207 6.18 -16.05 2.51
CA ARG A 207 4.76 -15.79 2.25
C ARG A 207 3.98 -15.90 3.53
N VAL A 208 3.33 -14.83 3.92
CA VAL A 208 2.53 -14.73 5.13
C VAL A 208 1.06 -14.64 4.75
N PRO A 209 0.30 -15.74 4.83
CA PRO A 209 -1.14 -15.68 4.64
C PRO A 209 -1.82 -15.04 5.85
N PHE A 210 -2.80 -14.18 5.57
CA PHE A 210 -3.70 -13.65 6.58
C PHE A 210 -5.11 -13.56 6.00
N ASN A 211 -6.12 -13.82 6.81
CA ASN A 211 -7.51 -13.80 6.37
C ASN A 211 -8.44 -13.29 7.47
N LEU A 212 -9.56 -12.74 7.03
CA LEU A 212 -10.74 -12.56 7.85
C LEU A 212 -11.61 -13.82 7.66
N THR A 213 -11.86 -14.57 8.70
CA THR A 213 -12.47 -15.91 8.64
C THR A 213 -13.83 -15.99 9.31
N GLY A 214 -14.41 -15.07 9.84
CA GLY A 214 -15.65 -15.24 10.58
C GLY A 214 -16.84 -14.48 10.03
N ALA A 215 -17.95 -15.08 10.22
CA ALA A 215 -19.27 -14.76 9.75
C ALA A 215 -19.78 -13.39 10.19
N THR A 216 -19.39 -12.37 9.46
CA THR A 216 -20.24 -11.21 9.27
C THR A 216 -20.59 -11.16 7.80
N SER A 217 -21.84 -10.85 7.47
CA SER A 217 -22.26 -10.72 6.08
C SER A 217 -21.24 -9.84 5.33
N PRO A 218 -20.74 -10.25 4.15
CA PRO A 218 -19.82 -9.43 3.35
C PRO A 218 -20.31 -8.00 3.14
N ASP A 219 -21.62 -7.80 3.09
CA ASP A 219 -22.28 -6.51 2.89
C ASP A 219 -22.11 -5.54 4.05
N LEU A 220 -21.71 -6.04 5.22
CA LEU A 220 -21.46 -5.22 6.42
C LEU A 220 -19.99 -4.81 6.56
N HIS A 221 -19.11 -5.30 5.68
CA HIS A 221 -17.69 -4.99 5.76
C HIS A 221 -17.35 -3.65 5.14
N GLU A 222 -16.41 -2.95 5.78
CA GLU A 222 -15.75 -1.79 5.16
C GLU A 222 -14.90 -2.26 3.97
N ILE A 223 -15.07 -1.63 2.82
CA ILE A 223 -14.41 -2.04 1.57
C ILE A 223 -13.07 -1.32 1.32
N SER A 224 -12.83 -0.19 1.95
CA SER A 224 -11.68 0.68 1.64
C SER A 224 -10.31 0.10 1.99
N GLN A 225 -10.23 -0.83 2.94
CA GLN A 225 -9.00 -1.54 3.37
C GLN A 225 -7.80 -0.61 3.65
N ARG A 226 -8.02 0.57 4.21
CA ARG A 226 -6.98 1.60 4.39
C ARG A 226 -5.86 1.16 5.33
N SER A 227 -6.17 0.37 6.35
CA SER A 227 -5.21 -0.17 7.31
C SER A 227 -4.39 -1.35 6.77
N ARG A 228 -4.68 -1.86 5.57
CA ARG A 228 -3.97 -3.01 5.00
C ARG A 228 -2.47 -2.75 4.80
N GLY A 229 -2.09 -1.52 4.45
CA GLY A 229 -0.69 -1.12 4.33
C GLY A 229 0.08 -1.26 5.64
N PHE A 230 -0.58 -1.00 6.78
CA PHE A 230 0.02 -1.18 8.09
C PHE A 230 0.38 -2.65 8.37
N VAL A 231 -0.47 -3.60 7.95
CA VAL A 231 -0.16 -5.04 8.04
C VAL A 231 1.07 -5.40 7.19
N PHE A 232 1.17 -4.90 5.97
CA PHE A 232 2.32 -5.19 5.10
C PHE A 232 3.63 -4.64 5.67
N LEU A 233 3.61 -3.43 6.20
CA LEU A 233 4.77 -2.81 6.85
C LEU A 233 5.16 -3.57 8.13
N ALA A 234 4.20 -4.00 8.94
CA ALA A 234 4.47 -4.79 10.15
C ALA A 234 5.12 -6.15 9.83
N LEU A 235 4.57 -6.88 8.83
CA LEU A 235 5.12 -8.17 8.40
C LEU A 235 6.49 -8.03 7.74
N GLY A 236 6.68 -7.00 6.91
CA GLY A 236 7.99 -6.67 6.31
C GLY A 236 9.04 -6.34 7.37
N SER A 237 8.67 -5.55 8.37
CA SER A 237 9.54 -5.19 9.49
C SER A 237 9.90 -6.40 10.34
N ALA A 238 8.93 -7.27 10.63
CA ALA A 238 9.19 -8.51 11.36
C ALA A 238 10.18 -9.40 10.60
N ALA A 239 10.05 -9.50 9.29
CA ALA A 239 10.98 -10.25 8.46
C ALA A 239 12.38 -9.63 8.44
N ALA A 240 12.48 -8.30 8.29
CA ALA A 240 13.76 -7.59 8.27
C ALA A 240 14.52 -7.76 9.61
N VAL A 241 13.83 -7.53 10.72
CA VAL A 241 14.41 -7.69 12.07
C VAL A 241 14.84 -9.14 12.31
N THR A 242 14.01 -10.11 11.93
CA THR A 242 14.34 -11.54 12.13
C THR A 242 15.50 -11.97 11.22
N ALA A 243 15.60 -11.43 10.02
CA ALA A 243 16.72 -11.63 9.12
C ALA A 243 18.02 -10.95 9.62
N GLY A 244 17.93 -10.01 10.58
CA GLY A 244 19.08 -9.27 11.09
C GLY A 244 19.52 -8.11 10.21
N THR A 245 18.62 -7.58 9.35
CA THR A 245 18.87 -6.39 8.54
C THR A 245 18.12 -5.18 9.07
N THR A 246 18.66 -4.00 8.78
CA THR A 246 18.04 -2.71 9.09
C THR A 246 17.39 -2.04 7.88
N ASP A 247 17.37 -2.70 6.71
CA ASP A 247 16.83 -2.16 5.46
C ASP A 247 15.59 -2.96 5.01
N LEU A 248 14.46 -2.26 4.90
CA LEU A 248 13.24 -2.77 4.31
C LEU A 248 12.88 -1.90 3.10
N ARG A 249 12.71 -2.52 1.94
CA ARG A 249 12.33 -1.82 0.71
C ARG A 249 10.91 -2.15 0.30
N LEU A 250 10.22 -1.13 -0.15
CA LEU A 250 9.01 -1.27 -0.95
C LEU A 250 9.27 -0.65 -2.32
N PHE A 251 8.56 -1.11 -3.34
CA PHE A 251 8.75 -0.68 -4.71
C PHE A 251 7.42 -0.17 -5.24
N GLU A 252 7.29 1.15 -5.28
CA GLU A 252 6.11 1.85 -5.80
C GLU A 252 6.58 3.08 -6.56
N ASN A 253 6.08 3.27 -7.78
CA ASN A 253 6.37 4.47 -8.55
C ASN A 253 5.87 5.73 -7.82
N GLY A 254 6.46 6.89 -8.13
CA GLY A 254 6.16 8.13 -7.42
C GLY A 254 4.72 8.58 -7.55
N ILE A 255 4.09 8.36 -8.70
CA ILE A 255 2.68 8.73 -8.90
C ILE A 255 1.76 7.89 -8.01
N GLY A 256 1.99 6.58 -7.93
CA GLY A 256 1.28 5.69 -7.03
C GLY A 256 1.56 5.98 -5.55
N ALA A 257 2.81 6.34 -5.21
CA ALA A 257 3.20 6.66 -3.83
C ALA A 257 2.62 7.99 -3.34
N VAL A 258 2.63 9.04 -4.18
CA VAL A 258 1.99 10.34 -3.89
C VAL A 258 0.48 10.18 -3.81
N ASN A 259 -0.09 9.36 -4.70
CA ASN A 259 -1.50 8.96 -4.72
C ASN A 259 -2.47 10.14 -4.64
N LEU A 260 -2.33 11.08 -5.56
CA LEU A 260 -3.25 12.22 -5.68
C LEU A 260 -4.68 11.74 -5.98
N PRO A 261 -5.69 12.39 -5.43
CA PRO A 261 -7.08 12.07 -5.76
C PRO A 261 -7.33 12.36 -7.25
N TYR A 262 -8.08 11.50 -7.91
CA TYR A 262 -8.49 11.72 -9.30
C TYR A 262 -9.63 12.74 -9.42
N LEU A 263 -10.40 12.91 -8.35
CA LEU A 263 -11.53 13.83 -8.23
C LEU A 263 -11.58 14.38 -6.80
N GLU A 264 -12.13 15.58 -6.65
CA GLU A 264 -12.31 16.21 -5.35
C GLU A 264 -13.10 15.35 -4.37
N CYS A 265 -14.17 14.67 -4.82
CA CYS A 265 -14.95 13.75 -4.00
C CYS A 265 -14.19 12.50 -3.53
N GLN A 266 -13.01 12.24 -4.07
CA GLN A 266 -12.13 11.14 -3.63
C GLN A 266 -11.10 11.57 -2.57
N VAL A 267 -11.03 12.85 -2.24
CA VAL A 267 -10.18 13.31 -1.16
C VAL A 267 -10.58 12.56 0.11
N GLY A 268 -9.65 11.77 0.62
CA GLY A 268 -9.88 10.93 1.79
C GLY A 268 -10.62 9.61 1.56
N THR A 269 -11.33 9.35 0.45
CA THR A 269 -12.26 8.20 0.35
C THR A 269 -11.67 6.89 -0.18
N HIS A 270 -10.84 6.91 -1.20
CA HIS A 270 -10.36 5.70 -1.88
C HIS A 270 -8.84 5.58 -1.98
N SER A 271 -8.11 6.51 -1.41
CA SER A 271 -6.66 6.50 -1.46
C SER A 271 -6.04 5.57 -0.41
N THR A 272 -5.34 4.54 -0.85
CA THR A 272 -4.48 3.76 0.03
C THR A 272 -3.14 4.48 0.18
N ARG A 273 -2.84 4.98 1.37
CA ARG A 273 -1.59 5.74 1.62
C ARG A 273 -0.41 4.84 2.02
N SER A 274 -0.43 3.56 1.62
CA SER A 274 0.53 2.55 2.11
C SER A 274 1.98 2.88 1.78
N ALA A 275 2.27 3.41 0.58
CA ALA A 275 3.60 3.77 0.11
C ALA A 275 3.91 5.27 0.24
N HIS A 276 2.98 6.07 0.77
CA HIS A 276 3.15 7.50 0.90
C HIS A 276 4.29 7.84 1.88
N PRO A 277 5.17 8.81 1.58
CA PRO A 277 6.32 9.18 2.43
C PRO A 277 5.95 9.45 3.89
N ALA A 278 4.81 10.11 4.13
CA ALA A 278 4.32 10.34 5.49
C ALA A 278 4.00 9.03 6.23
N THR A 279 3.47 8.03 5.55
CA THR A 279 3.22 6.71 6.14
C THR A 279 4.53 6.06 6.56
N LEU A 280 5.51 6.06 5.67
CA LEU A 280 6.81 5.44 5.94
C LEU A 280 7.51 6.12 7.12
N ARG A 281 7.51 7.46 7.14
CA ARG A 281 8.10 8.24 8.23
C ARG A 281 7.40 7.98 9.57
N LEU A 282 6.08 8.07 9.62
CA LEU A 282 5.30 7.83 10.83
C LEU A 282 5.44 6.38 11.32
N PHE A 283 5.52 5.42 10.41
CA PHE A 283 5.72 4.02 10.77
C PHE A 283 7.15 3.78 11.28
N MET A 284 8.18 4.38 10.68
CA MET A 284 9.55 4.33 11.19
C MET A 284 9.65 4.99 12.58
N ASP A 285 8.91 6.06 12.84
CA ASP A 285 8.86 6.68 14.17
C ASP A 285 8.23 5.74 15.21
N LEU A 286 7.19 4.99 14.83
CA LEU A 286 6.63 3.93 15.68
C LEU A 286 7.64 2.81 15.92
N LEU A 287 8.33 2.32 14.90
CA LEU A 287 9.36 1.29 15.04
C LEU A 287 10.49 1.74 15.95
N ARG A 288 10.90 3.01 15.85
CA ARG A 288 11.94 3.60 16.70
C ARG A 288 11.49 3.66 18.16
N ALA A 289 10.23 4.03 18.42
CA ALA A 289 9.64 4.00 19.77
C ALA A 289 9.54 2.56 20.30
N LEU A 290 9.36 1.57 19.42
CA LEU A 290 9.43 0.13 19.75
C LEU A 290 10.87 -0.40 19.81
N GLN A 291 11.89 0.45 19.72
CA GLN A 291 13.32 0.11 19.75
C GLN A 291 13.80 -0.76 18.57
N PHE A 292 13.19 -0.62 17.40
CA PHE A 292 13.64 -1.23 16.16
C PHE A 292 14.12 -0.15 15.18
N PRO A 293 15.43 0.08 15.07
CA PRO A 293 16.00 1.11 14.18
C PRO A 293 16.02 0.61 12.72
N LEU A 294 14.84 0.40 12.14
CA LEU A 294 14.66 -0.05 10.77
C LEU A 294 14.49 1.14 9.84
N GLN A 295 15.19 1.14 8.71
CA GLN A 295 14.98 2.07 7.60
C GLN A 295 14.02 1.45 6.58
N ILE A 296 12.98 2.21 6.23
CA ILE A 296 12.03 1.81 5.20
C ILE A 296 12.14 2.78 4.03
N SER A 297 12.51 2.28 2.87
CA SER A 297 12.75 3.10 1.68
C SER A 297 11.90 2.69 0.48
N ASN A 298 11.59 3.66 -0.36
CA ASN A 298 11.02 3.46 -1.68
C ASN A 298 11.97 4.01 -2.74
N PRO A 299 12.83 3.18 -3.36
CA PRO A 299 13.82 3.66 -4.32
C PRO A 299 13.20 4.21 -5.62
N TYR A 300 11.91 3.99 -5.84
CA TYR A 300 11.20 4.42 -7.05
C TYR A 300 10.34 5.67 -6.84
N PHE A 301 10.42 6.28 -5.66
CA PHE A 301 9.56 7.43 -5.34
C PHE A 301 9.70 8.59 -6.35
N TRP A 302 10.90 8.82 -6.87
CA TRP A 302 11.16 9.91 -7.83
C TRP A 302 10.96 9.50 -9.30
N LEU A 303 10.43 8.33 -9.56
CA LEU A 303 10.22 7.80 -10.91
C LEU A 303 8.73 7.71 -11.23
N THR A 304 8.38 7.98 -12.48
CA THR A 304 7.06 7.61 -13.01
C THR A 304 6.96 6.09 -13.18
N LYS A 305 5.76 5.58 -13.43
CA LYS A 305 5.60 4.15 -13.68
C LYS A 305 6.29 3.70 -14.97
N ALA A 306 6.32 4.54 -16.01
CA ALA A 306 7.03 4.24 -17.26
C ALA A 306 8.55 4.18 -17.03
N GLU A 307 9.10 5.12 -16.27
CA GLU A 307 10.51 5.11 -15.88
C GLU A 307 10.88 3.88 -15.04
N VAL A 308 9.99 3.42 -14.15
CA VAL A 308 10.17 2.15 -13.43
C VAL A 308 10.16 0.99 -14.42
N CYS A 309 9.21 0.92 -15.34
CA CYS A 309 9.16 -0.15 -16.35
C CYS A 309 10.45 -0.23 -17.18
N SER A 310 11.00 0.92 -17.59
CA SER A 310 12.25 1.00 -18.37
C SER A 310 13.48 0.43 -17.65
N ARG A 311 13.41 0.25 -16.33
CA ARG A 311 14.47 -0.35 -15.52
C ARG A 311 14.44 -1.87 -15.48
N LEU A 312 13.40 -2.51 -16.04
CA LEU A 312 13.31 -3.96 -16.03
C LEU A 312 14.44 -4.57 -16.88
N PRO A 313 15.37 -5.36 -16.31
CA PRO A 313 16.43 -5.96 -17.09
C PRO A 313 15.86 -6.95 -18.12
N THR A 314 16.43 -6.98 -19.31
CA THR A 314 15.92 -7.73 -20.47
C THR A 314 15.67 -9.21 -20.18
N GLN A 315 16.53 -9.83 -19.37
CA GLN A 315 16.39 -11.23 -18.98
C GLN A 315 15.10 -11.54 -18.17
N PHE A 316 14.36 -10.50 -17.69
CA PHE A 316 13.11 -10.67 -16.95
C PHE A 316 11.88 -10.19 -17.73
N HIS A 317 12.02 -9.82 -19.00
CA HIS A 317 10.95 -9.32 -19.86
C HIS A 317 9.77 -10.30 -19.96
N ASP A 318 10.01 -11.60 -19.97
CA ASP A 318 8.99 -12.66 -20.00
C ASP A 318 8.08 -12.67 -18.75
N LEU A 319 8.45 -11.95 -17.69
CA LEU A 319 7.66 -11.86 -16.46
C LEU A 319 6.62 -10.73 -16.49
N VAL A 320 6.69 -9.80 -17.44
CA VAL A 320 5.75 -8.69 -17.58
C VAL A 320 4.33 -9.21 -17.71
N GLY A 321 4.05 -10.06 -18.69
CA GLY A 321 2.73 -10.64 -18.93
C GLY A 321 2.19 -11.48 -17.75
N ILE A 322 3.09 -12.01 -16.90
CA ILE A 322 2.71 -12.79 -15.70
C ILE A 322 2.32 -11.88 -14.54
N SER A 323 3.05 -10.75 -14.32
CA SER A 323 2.82 -9.84 -13.19
C SER A 323 1.41 -9.24 -13.22
N GLU A 324 0.85 -8.91 -12.05
CA GLU A 324 -0.56 -8.49 -11.96
C GLU A 324 -0.72 -7.19 -11.19
N SER A 325 -1.37 -6.21 -11.82
CA SER A 325 -1.61 -4.88 -11.24
C SER A 325 -3.10 -4.49 -11.13
N CYS A 326 -4.02 -5.32 -11.61
CA CYS A 326 -5.45 -4.96 -11.60
C CYS A 326 -6.02 -4.89 -10.18
N ASP A 327 -6.70 -3.79 -9.83
CA ASP A 327 -7.34 -3.60 -8.52
C ASP A 327 -8.40 -4.68 -8.21
N GLY A 328 -9.04 -5.20 -9.25
CA GLY A 328 -10.03 -6.28 -9.12
C GLY A 328 -9.45 -7.69 -9.02
N PHE A 329 -8.13 -7.87 -9.18
CA PHE A 329 -7.49 -9.15 -8.94
C PHE A 329 -7.39 -9.39 -7.41
N PRO A 330 -7.68 -10.57 -6.90
CA PRO A 330 -7.92 -11.86 -7.57
C PRO A 330 -9.40 -12.28 -7.70
N GLN A 331 -10.36 -11.38 -7.46
CA GLN A 331 -11.79 -11.73 -7.44
C GLN A 331 -12.38 -11.95 -8.84
N ARG A 332 -11.61 -11.69 -9.91
CA ARG A 332 -12.11 -11.80 -11.28
C ARG A 332 -12.00 -13.22 -11.85
N VAL A 333 -12.81 -13.46 -12.86
CA VAL A 333 -13.02 -14.77 -13.52
C VAL A 333 -11.73 -15.28 -14.18
N GLU A 334 -11.58 -16.60 -14.26
CA GLU A 334 -10.52 -17.27 -15.01
C GLU A 334 -10.50 -16.86 -16.48
N GLY A 335 -9.30 -16.80 -17.07
CA GLY A 335 -9.08 -16.40 -18.45
C GLY A 335 -8.80 -14.91 -18.63
N GLN A 336 -9.59 -14.04 -18.04
CA GLN A 336 -9.42 -12.58 -18.15
C GLN A 336 -9.36 -11.92 -16.77
N PRO A 337 -8.26 -12.08 -16.02
CA PRO A 337 -8.13 -11.59 -14.66
C PRO A 337 -8.06 -10.05 -14.58
N ARG A 338 -7.76 -9.35 -15.70
CA ARG A 338 -7.60 -7.90 -15.75
C ARG A 338 -8.83 -7.24 -16.36
N CYS A 339 -9.37 -6.22 -15.69
CA CYS A 339 -10.57 -5.55 -16.19
C CYS A 339 -10.31 -4.63 -17.39
N GLY A 340 -9.14 -4.02 -17.47
CA GLY A 340 -8.79 -3.03 -18.48
C GLY A 340 -9.34 -1.62 -18.24
N ILE A 341 -10.16 -1.40 -17.21
CA ILE A 341 -10.85 -0.13 -16.97
C ILE A 341 -10.49 0.55 -15.64
N CYS A 342 -9.92 -0.18 -14.68
CA CYS A 342 -9.47 0.43 -13.43
C CYS A 342 -8.20 1.27 -13.65
N THR A 343 -7.96 2.22 -12.76
CA THR A 343 -6.81 3.13 -12.82
C THR A 343 -5.48 2.38 -12.89
N ALA A 344 -5.33 1.28 -12.18
CA ALA A 344 -4.13 0.46 -12.21
C ALA A 344 -3.90 -0.23 -13.58
N CYS A 345 -4.97 -0.71 -14.25
CA CYS A 345 -4.87 -1.27 -15.60
C CYS A 345 -4.52 -0.19 -16.64
N VAL A 346 -5.14 0.99 -16.53
CA VAL A 346 -4.92 2.11 -17.45
C VAL A 346 -3.50 2.65 -17.29
N LEU A 347 -3.05 2.89 -16.05
CA LEU A 347 -1.68 3.34 -15.77
C LEU A 347 -0.62 2.32 -16.19
N ARG A 348 -0.90 1.00 -16.04
CA ARG A 348 -0.01 -0.05 -16.51
C ARG A 348 0.13 -0.02 -18.03
N ALA A 349 -0.98 0.10 -18.75
CA ALA A 349 -0.97 0.16 -20.21
C ALA A 349 -0.24 1.42 -20.71
N GLN A 350 -0.50 2.58 -20.12
CA GLN A 350 0.21 3.83 -20.39
C GLN A 350 1.73 3.63 -20.18
N ALA A 351 2.13 3.14 -19.04
CA ALA A 351 3.54 2.98 -18.69
C ALA A 351 4.28 2.01 -19.61
N LEU A 352 3.67 0.87 -19.96
CA LEU A 352 4.25 -0.09 -20.90
C LEU A 352 4.35 0.47 -22.33
N THR A 353 3.40 1.32 -22.74
CA THR A 353 3.44 1.99 -24.05
C THR A 353 4.59 2.98 -24.09
N VAL A 354 4.70 3.86 -23.08
CA VAL A 354 5.76 4.88 -23.02
C VAL A 354 7.14 4.27 -22.91
N SER A 355 7.30 3.19 -22.13
CA SER A 355 8.59 2.50 -21.97
C SER A 355 8.97 1.60 -23.14
N GLY A 356 8.13 1.46 -24.18
CA GLY A 356 8.35 0.59 -25.32
C GLY A 356 8.17 -0.91 -25.03
N LEU A 357 7.65 -1.27 -23.85
CA LEU A 357 7.49 -2.66 -23.39
C LEU A 357 6.08 -3.22 -23.65
N SER A 358 5.24 -2.51 -24.39
CA SER A 358 3.85 -2.90 -24.71
C SER A 358 3.76 -4.28 -25.38
N HIS A 359 4.77 -4.67 -26.16
CA HIS A 359 4.86 -5.96 -26.83
C HIS A 359 5.08 -7.16 -25.88
N LEU A 360 5.46 -6.91 -24.63
CA LEU A 360 5.65 -7.92 -23.59
C LEU A 360 4.37 -8.22 -22.80
N GLU A 361 3.34 -7.42 -23.02
CA GLU A 361 2.06 -7.56 -22.30
C GLU A 361 1.18 -8.61 -22.96
N ASP A 362 0.55 -9.45 -22.14
CA ASP A 362 -0.46 -10.37 -22.62
C ASP A 362 -1.86 -9.69 -22.60
N TRP A 363 -2.17 -9.02 -23.71
CA TRP A 363 -3.42 -8.27 -23.88
C TRP A 363 -4.66 -9.18 -23.90
N SER A 364 -4.52 -10.47 -24.19
CA SER A 364 -5.63 -11.43 -24.16
C SER A 364 -6.21 -11.63 -22.76
N ARG A 365 -5.46 -11.30 -21.72
CA ARG A 365 -5.89 -11.39 -20.32
C ARG A 365 -6.75 -10.22 -19.85
N TYR A 366 -7.00 -9.26 -20.73
CA TYR A 366 -7.85 -8.11 -20.43
C TYR A 366 -9.28 -8.31 -20.95
N ARG A 367 -10.26 -8.00 -20.12
CA ARG A 367 -11.67 -7.96 -20.56
C ARG A 367 -11.94 -6.84 -21.55
N ARG A 368 -11.23 -5.74 -21.42
CA ARG A 368 -11.22 -4.60 -22.35
C ARG A 368 -9.79 -4.11 -22.53
N ALA A 369 -9.42 -3.73 -23.74
CA ALA A 369 -8.14 -3.09 -24.01
C ALA A 369 -8.10 -1.71 -23.30
N PRO A 370 -7.17 -1.46 -22.34
CA PRO A 370 -7.30 -0.32 -21.43
C PRO A 370 -7.35 1.06 -22.14
N LEU A 371 -6.43 1.28 -23.08
CA LEU A 371 -6.37 2.55 -23.77
C LEU A 371 -7.49 2.72 -24.81
N LEU A 372 -7.93 1.63 -25.44
CA LEU A 372 -9.06 1.66 -26.37
C LEU A 372 -10.37 1.94 -25.62
N ALA A 373 -10.61 1.26 -24.50
CA ALA A 373 -11.77 1.51 -23.66
C ALA A 373 -11.87 2.97 -23.19
N LEU A 374 -10.72 3.61 -22.97
CA LEU A 374 -10.64 5.02 -22.64
C LEU A 374 -11.08 5.93 -23.80
N ALA A 375 -10.68 5.57 -25.02
CA ALA A 375 -11.01 6.30 -26.25
C ALA A 375 -12.47 6.15 -26.66
N GLU A 376 -13.06 4.95 -26.47
CA GLU A 376 -14.45 4.67 -26.81
C GLU A 376 -15.44 5.40 -25.89
N GLY A 377 -15.03 5.71 -24.67
CA GLY A 377 -15.91 6.29 -23.65
C GLY A 377 -16.93 5.27 -23.10
N GLY A 378 -17.90 5.76 -22.37
CA GLY A 378 -18.92 4.94 -21.73
C GLY A 378 -18.81 4.89 -20.20
N ALA A 379 -19.86 4.41 -19.54
CA ALA A 379 -19.93 4.40 -18.07
C ALA A 379 -18.81 3.61 -17.41
N ASP A 380 -18.38 2.51 -18.04
CA ASP A 380 -17.33 1.64 -17.50
C ASP A 380 -15.92 2.24 -17.58
N SER A 381 -15.69 3.25 -18.45
CA SER A 381 -14.39 3.92 -18.59
C SER A 381 -14.15 5.04 -17.57
N TRP A 382 -15.12 5.27 -16.68
CA TRP A 382 -15.09 6.33 -15.67
C TRP A 382 -13.77 6.42 -14.87
N PRO A 383 -13.16 5.33 -14.33
CA PRO A 383 -11.92 5.46 -13.56
C PRO A 383 -10.74 6.01 -14.39
N GLY A 384 -10.63 5.56 -15.66
CA GLY A 384 -9.59 6.05 -16.56
C GLY A 384 -9.84 7.50 -16.99
N ARG A 385 -11.10 7.89 -17.20
CA ARG A 385 -11.46 9.30 -17.51
C ARG A 385 -11.14 10.23 -16.33
N ALA A 386 -11.40 9.80 -15.10
CA ALA A 386 -11.02 10.54 -13.90
C ALA A 386 -9.50 10.73 -13.81
N MET A 387 -8.72 9.74 -14.24
CA MET A 387 -7.26 9.86 -14.34
C MET A 387 -6.85 10.90 -15.39
N LEU A 388 -7.47 10.90 -16.56
CA LEU A 388 -7.19 11.91 -17.58
C LEU A 388 -7.59 13.32 -17.12
N TYR A 389 -8.70 13.45 -16.41
CA TYR A 389 -9.09 14.72 -15.79
C TYR A 389 -8.01 15.21 -14.81
N GLN A 390 -7.51 14.35 -13.93
CA GLN A 390 -6.40 14.68 -13.04
C GLN A 390 -5.16 15.17 -13.81
N VAL A 391 -4.84 14.52 -14.93
CA VAL A 391 -3.70 14.91 -15.79
C VAL A 391 -3.88 16.31 -16.35
N GLU A 392 -5.08 16.70 -16.80
CA GLU A 392 -5.36 18.04 -17.29
C GLU A 392 -5.32 19.11 -16.17
N VAL A 393 -5.83 18.78 -14.99
CA VAL A 393 -5.71 19.67 -13.82
C VAL A 393 -4.24 19.86 -13.45
N LEU A 394 -3.43 18.79 -13.44
CA LEU A 394 -1.99 18.89 -13.21
C LEU A 394 -1.30 19.72 -14.29
N ARG A 395 -1.64 19.55 -15.56
CA ARG A 395 -1.09 20.32 -16.67
C ARG A 395 -1.31 21.81 -16.45
N SER A 396 -2.55 22.21 -16.20
CA SER A 396 -2.90 23.62 -15.95
C SER A 396 -2.14 24.19 -14.78
N ALA A 397 -2.00 23.45 -13.70
CA ALA A 397 -1.25 23.89 -12.52
C ALA A 397 0.26 24.02 -12.80
N LEU A 398 0.84 23.12 -13.61
CA LEU A 398 2.27 23.10 -13.93
C LEU A 398 2.67 24.17 -14.95
N GLU A 399 1.73 24.69 -15.74
CA GLU A 399 1.90 25.78 -16.70
C GLU A 399 1.65 27.17 -16.09
N ALA A 400 1.15 27.24 -14.84
CA ALA A 400 0.92 28.51 -14.15
C ALA A 400 2.23 29.22 -13.82
N ASN A 401 2.16 30.56 -13.57
CA ASN A 401 3.33 31.37 -13.19
C ASN A 401 3.99 30.85 -11.89
N GLU A 402 3.19 30.38 -10.93
CA GLU A 402 3.64 29.79 -9.68
C GLU A 402 3.20 28.31 -9.59
N PRO A 403 3.90 27.38 -10.27
CA PRO A 403 3.43 26.00 -10.43
C PRO A 403 3.20 25.25 -9.10
N TRP A 404 4.02 25.53 -8.07
CA TRP A 404 3.84 24.87 -6.78
C TRP A 404 2.59 25.36 -6.05
N ALA A 405 2.32 26.67 -6.07
CA ALA A 405 1.11 27.23 -5.47
C ALA A 405 -0.14 26.69 -6.19
N ALA A 406 -0.17 26.75 -7.52
CA ALA A 406 -1.27 26.21 -8.31
C ALA A 406 -1.48 24.71 -8.11
N ALA A 407 -0.41 23.93 -7.97
CA ALA A 407 -0.51 22.49 -7.66
C ALA A 407 -1.06 22.23 -6.25
N LEU A 408 -0.73 23.08 -5.29
CA LEU A 408 -1.29 23.02 -3.92
C LEU A 408 -2.78 23.38 -3.89
N ASP A 409 -3.19 24.38 -4.64
CA ASP A 409 -4.59 24.77 -4.74
C ASP A 409 -5.42 23.63 -5.34
N ALA A 410 -4.92 22.98 -6.39
CA ALA A 410 -5.56 21.83 -7.01
C ALA A 410 -5.50 20.55 -6.14
N PHE A 411 -4.39 20.34 -5.43
CA PHE A 411 -4.12 19.13 -4.64
C PHE A 411 -3.51 19.48 -3.27
N PRO A 412 -4.31 19.92 -2.29
CA PRO A 412 -3.81 20.34 -0.98
C PRO A 412 -2.99 19.26 -0.22
N SER A 413 -3.20 17.98 -0.57
CA SER A 413 -2.42 16.87 0.01
C SER A 413 -0.92 16.94 -0.28
N LEU A 414 -0.50 17.63 -1.35
CA LEU A 414 0.91 17.85 -1.70
C LEU A 414 1.66 18.63 -0.61
N ALA A 415 0.97 19.46 0.17
CA ALA A 415 1.60 20.25 1.24
C ALA A 415 2.35 19.40 2.27
N ARG A 416 1.92 18.14 2.45
CA ARG A 416 2.51 17.21 3.42
C ARG A 416 3.77 16.49 2.91
N LEU A 417 4.03 16.50 1.61
CA LEU A 417 5.12 15.71 1.04
C LEU A 417 6.51 16.26 1.35
N PRO A 418 6.82 17.56 1.12
CA PRO A 418 8.19 18.04 1.27
C PRO A 418 8.79 17.80 2.65
N GLY A 419 8.02 18.04 3.71
CA GLY A 419 8.48 17.82 5.09
C GLY A 419 8.59 16.34 5.51
N ASN A 420 8.05 15.42 4.73
CA ASN A 420 8.19 13.97 4.96
C ASN A 420 9.26 13.33 4.08
N LEU A 421 9.72 14.05 3.06
CA LEU A 421 10.78 13.60 2.16
C LEU A 421 12.14 14.11 2.62
N GLU A 422 12.20 15.38 2.99
CA GLU A 422 13.44 16.07 3.32
C GLU A 422 13.29 16.95 4.55
N ASP A 423 14.33 17.02 5.35
CA ASP A 423 14.39 17.87 6.54
C ASP A 423 14.94 19.27 6.21
N GLY A 424 14.55 20.24 7.01
CA GLY A 424 15.00 21.62 6.87
C GLY A 424 14.39 22.40 5.70
N PRO A 425 14.57 23.74 5.65
CA PRO A 425 13.97 24.59 4.62
C PRO A 425 14.50 24.30 3.22
N LEU A 426 15.82 24.12 3.07
CA LEU A 426 16.49 23.85 1.80
C LEU A 426 16.06 22.46 1.25
N GLY A 427 16.07 21.43 2.10
CA GLY A 427 15.61 20.10 1.71
C GLY A 427 14.17 20.10 1.22
N ARG A 428 13.27 20.83 1.93
CA ARG A 428 11.88 20.97 1.49
C ARG A 428 11.74 21.70 0.14
N GLN A 429 12.61 22.66 -0.15
CA GLN A 429 12.62 23.35 -1.44
C GLN A 429 13.06 22.40 -2.57
N ILE A 430 14.10 21.62 -2.34
CA ILE A 430 14.55 20.57 -3.29
C ILE A 430 13.41 19.57 -3.54
N ALA A 431 12.78 19.05 -2.49
CA ALA A 431 11.68 18.12 -2.61
C ALA A 431 10.50 18.68 -3.42
N ARG A 432 10.16 19.97 -3.28
CA ARG A 432 9.14 20.63 -4.11
C ARG A 432 9.53 20.64 -5.59
N SER A 433 10.79 20.99 -5.91
CA SER A 433 11.29 21.01 -7.27
C SER A 433 11.25 19.63 -7.92
N GLU A 434 11.68 18.60 -7.19
CA GLU A 434 11.65 17.22 -7.65
C GLU A 434 10.22 16.68 -7.83
N LEU A 435 9.29 17.04 -6.93
CA LEU A 435 7.87 16.70 -7.09
C LEU A 435 7.27 17.33 -8.35
N LEU A 436 7.53 18.63 -8.59
CA LEU A 436 7.08 19.28 -9.83
C LEU A 436 7.71 18.61 -11.07
N SER A 437 8.97 18.24 -11.01
CA SER A 437 9.65 17.50 -12.09
C SER A 437 8.99 16.14 -12.35
N LEU A 438 8.70 15.36 -11.31
CA LEU A 438 7.99 14.09 -11.41
C LEU A 438 6.60 14.26 -12.08
N LEU A 439 5.83 15.25 -11.61
CA LEU A 439 4.49 15.51 -12.14
C LEU A 439 4.54 15.97 -13.61
N ARG A 440 5.54 16.80 -14.01
CA ARG A 440 5.74 17.20 -15.42
C ARG A 440 6.04 16.00 -16.31
N ARG A 441 6.91 15.07 -15.87
CA ARG A 441 7.21 13.86 -16.63
C ARG A 441 5.97 12.98 -16.80
N TYR A 442 5.19 12.80 -15.74
CA TYR A 442 3.93 12.06 -15.80
C TYR A 442 2.93 12.66 -16.81
N VAL A 443 2.73 13.98 -16.79
CA VAL A 443 1.86 14.68 -17.74
C VAL A 443 2.37 14.51 -19.18
N HIS A 444 3.68 14.65 -19.41
CA HIS A 444 4.30 14.48 -20.73
C HIS A 444 4.16 13.03 -21.27
N GLU A 445 4.24 12.05 -20.41
CA GLU A 445 4.01 10.64 -20.78
C GLU A 445 2.60 10.43 -21.33
N TRP A 446 1.59 11.07 -20.75
CA TRP A 446 0.22 11.04 -21.26
C TRP A 446 0.09 11.73 -22.62
N ASP A 447 0.83 12.79 -22.88
CA ASP A 447 0.87 13.42 -24.21
C ASP A 447 1.43 12.46 -25.28
N SER A 448 2.44 11.71 -24.92
CA SER A 448 3.05 10.72 -25.80
C SER A 448 2.06 9.61 -26.19
N VAL A 449 1.29 9.10 -25.22
CA VAL A 449 0.24 8.10 -25.46
C VAL A 449 -0.91 8.68 -26.27
N ASN A 450 -1.30 9.94 -26.02
CA ASN A 450 -2.38 10.61 -26.74
C ASN A 450 -2.09 10.80 -28.23
N LYS A 451 -0.83 11.08 -28.60
CA LYS A 451 -0.41 11.16 -30.01
C LYS A 451 -0.63 9.85 -30.76
N VAL A 452 -0.53 8.71 -30.07
CA VAL A 452 -0.73 7.38 -30.66
C VAL A 452 -2.23 7.02 -30.75
N GLY A 453 -3.07 7.49 -29.81
CA GLY A 453 -4.45 7.03 -29.64
C GLY A 453 -5.56 8.08 -29.82
N GLY A 454 -5.26 9.36 -29.90
CA GLY A 454 -6.26 10.43 -30.06
C GLY A 454 -7.27 10.54 -28.91
N TYR A 455 -6.87 10.19 -27.67
CA TYR A 455 -7.79 10.12 -26.52
C TYR A 455 -8.31 11.47 -26.06
N ARG A 456 -7.48 12.51 -26.15
CA ARG A 456 -7.79 13.86 -25.65
C ARG A 456 -8.96 14.50 -26.42
N GLU A 457 -9.03 14.26 -27.72
CA GLU A 457 -10.10 14.79 -28.59
C GLU A 457 -11.44 14.08 -28.35
N ARG A 458 -11.41 12.86 -27.78
CA ARG A 458 -12.61 12.02 -27.55
C ARG A 458 -13.13 12.09 -26.11
N VAL A 459 -12.37 12.65 -25.19
CA VAL A 459 -12.79 12.84 -23.80
C VAL A 459 -13.32 14.27 -23.66
N SER A 460 -14.64 14.44 -23.72
CA SER A 460 -15.28 15.71 -23.36
C SER A 460 -15.05 16.00 -21.89
N LEU A 461 -14.19 16.95 -21.61
CA LEU A 461 -14.01 17.48 -20.25
C LEU A 461 -15.15 18.47 -19.96
N PRO A 462 -15.63 18.57 -18.70
CA PRO A 462 -16.61 19.58 -18.32
C PRO A 462 -16.10 21.01 -18.64
N ASP A 463 -16.94 21.87 -19.15
CA ASP A 463 -16.60 23.24 -19.67
C ASP A 463 -15.87 24.11 -18.63
N HIS A 464 -16.07 23.89 -17.34
CA HIS A 464 -15.40 24.62 -16.27
C HIS A 464 -13.89 24.33 -16.15
N VAL A 465 -13.42 23.22 -16.71
CA VAL A 465 -11.98 22.85 -16.73
C VAL A 465 -11.25 23.54 -17.88
N THR A 466 -11.96 23.79 -18.98
CA THR A 466 -11.37 24.39 -20.19
C THR A 466 -11.26 25.89 -20.12
N LYS A 467 -11.95 26.55 -19.20
CA LYS A 467 -12.05 28.03 -19.12
C LYS A 467 -11.42 28.61 -17.87
N GLY A 468 -10.33 28.09 -17.35
CA GLY A 468 -9.43 28.76 -16.39
C GLY A 468 -10.07 29.73 -15.39
N GLY A 469 -11.29 29.47 -14.93
CA GLY A 469 -12.05 30.35 -14.08
C GLY A 469 -12.23 29.73 -12.71
N VAL A 470 -11.37 30.14 -11.79
CA VAL A 470 -11.67 30.09 -10.36
C VAL A 470 -12.85 31.04 -10.14
N ALA A 471 -13.98 30.49 -9.72
CA ALA A 471 -15.05 31.25 -9.09
C ALA A 471 -15.04 30.95 -7.59
#